data_a4674255a12169e11905ac527422d5f7
#
_entry.id   a4674255a12169e11905ac527422d5f7
#
_cell.length_a   1.000
_cell.length_b   1.000
_cell.length_c   1.000
_cell.angle_alpha   90.00
_cell.angle_beta   90.00
_cell.angle_gamma   90.00
#
_symmetry.space_group_name_H-M   'P 1'
#
loop_
_entity.id
_entity.type
_entity.pdbx_description
1 polymer ?
#
loop_
_entity_poly.entity_id
_entity_poly.type
_entity_poly.pdbx_seq_one_letter_code
_entity_poly.pdbx_strand_id
1 'polypeptide(L)'
;MEIIYKDEYMVAINKPAGMLTHPSWIDKDANENAMHSLRDFLGQWVYPVHRLDKPTSGVLIFGLSSEIAKKLAESFLARETEKTYIALVRGYTEEHAIIDYPLKDLWDKMTDREKSKENPAKE
;
A
#
# COMPACT_ATOMS: atom_id res chain seq x y z
N MET A 1 -10.94 -6.67 -12.84
CA MET A 1 -9.57 -6.49 -12.32
C MET A 1 -8.68 -5.97 -13.44
N GLU A 2 -8.09 -4.82 -13.25
CA GLU A 2 -7.24 -4.23 -14.28
C GLU A 2 -5.78 -4.61 -14.05
N ILE A 3 -5.25 -5.47 -14.93
CA ILE A 3 -3.85 -5.89 -14.90
C ILE A 3 -3.05 -4.89 -15.73
N ILE A 4 -2.03 -4.29 -15.13
CA ILE A 4 -1.12 -3.36 -15.81
C ILE A 4 0.04 -4.12 -16.44
N TYR A 5 0.55 -5.11 -15.72
CA TYR A 5 1.71 -5.89 -16.16
C TYR A 5 1.68 -7.26 -15.50
N LYS A 6 2.10 -8.29 -16.21
CA LYS A 6 2.23 -9.63 -15.65
C LYS A 6 3.32 -10.39 -16.40
N ASP A 7 4.18 -11.06 -15.64
CA ASP A 7 5.12 -12.04 -16.19
C ASP A 7 5.09 -13.30 -15.31
N GLU A 8 6.09 -14.16 -15.43
CA GLU A 8 6.12 -15.39 -14.64
C GLU A 8 6.46 -15.17 -13.17
N TYR A 9 6.91 -13.98 -12.79
CA TYR A 9 7.38 -13.69 -11.44
C TYR A 9 6.46 -12.78 -10.66
N MET A 10 5.86 -11.81 -11.32
CA MET A 10 5.11 -10.77 -10.66
C MET A 10 3.92 -10.30 -11.47
N VAL A 11 3.02 -9.61 -10.81
CA VAL A 11 1.88 -8.98 -11.44
C VAL A 11 1.67 -7.59 -10.84
N ALA A 12 1.37 -6.63 -11.68
CA ALA A 12 1.01 -5.28 -11.25
C ALA A 12 -0.43 -4.99 -11.68
N ILE A 13 -1.21 -4.46 -10.77
CA ILE A 13 -2.60 -4.10 -11.03
C ILE A 13 -2.82 -2.61 -10.78
N ASN A 14 -3.93 -2.11 -11.30
CA ASN A 14 -4.43 -0.79 -10.93
C ASN A 14 -5.45 -0.99 -9.82
N LYS A 15 -5.04 -0.77 -8.57
CA LYS A 15 -5.96 -0.89 -7.44
C LYS A 15 -6.95 0.27 -7.46
N PRO A 16 -8.25 0.00 -7.41
CA PRO A 16 -9.22 1.09 -7.30
C PRO A 16 -9.18 1.75 -5.92
N ALA A 17 -9.58 3.01 -5.86
CA ALA A 17 -9.79 3.68 -4.59
C ALA A 17 -10.93 3.00 -3.83
N GLY A 18 -10.83 2.97 -2.51
CA GLY A 18 -11.86 2.35 -1.68
C GLY A 18 -11.66 0.86 -1.43
N MET A 19 -10.64 0.25 -2.00
CA MET A 19 -10.33 -1.16 -1.81
C MET A 19 -9.07 -1.33 -0.97
N LEU A 20 -9.11 -2.25 -0.01
CA LEU A 20 -7.93 -2.61 0.78
C LEU A 20 -6.94 -3.42 -0.07
N THR A 21 -5.65 -3.32 0.27
CA THR A 21 -4.61 -4.12 -0.39
C THR A 21 -4.74 -5.60 -0.02
N HIS A 22 -4.93 -5.89 1.25
CA HIS A 22 -5.06 -7.24 1.78
C HIS A 22 -6.11 -7.24 2.90
N PRO A 23 -6.53 -8.44 3.38
CA PRO A 23 -7.53 -8.51 4.44
C PRO A 23 -7.11 -7.74 5.68
N SER A 24 -8.09 -7.14 6.34
CA SER A 24 -7.88 -6.45 7.60
C SER A 24 -8.84 -7.02 8.64
N TRP A 25 -8.32 -7.41 9.78
CA TRP A 25 -9.16 -7.87 10.88
C TRP A 25 -9.85 -6.71 11.59
N ILE A 26 -9.40 -5.47 11.34
CA ILE A 26 -10.00 -4.26 11.91
C ILE A 26 -11.26 -3.88 11.13
N ASP A 27 -11.19 -3.95 9.81
CA ASP A 27 -12.32 -3.60 8.94
C ASP A 27 -12.96 -4.90 8.44
N LYS A 28 -13.78 -5.49 9.28
CA LYS A 28 -14.43 -6.77 8.99
C LYS A 28 -15.49 -6.68 7.90
N ASP A 29 -15.99 -5.49 7.63
CA ASP A 29 -17.00 -5.27 6.61
C ASP A 29 -16.37 -5.11 5.23
N ALA A 30 -15.07 -4.89 5.15
CA ALA A 30 -14.35 -4.83 3.88
C ALA A 30 -14.02 -6.24 3.43
N ASN A 31 -15.01 -6.94 2.88
CA ASN A 31 -14.83 -8.30 2.38
C ASN A 31 -13.96 -8.34 1.13
N GLU A 32 -13.89 -7.24 0.39
CA GLU A 32 -13.08 -7.16 -0.81
C GLU A 32 -11.74 -6.52 -0.54
N ASN A 33 -10.71 -7.15 -1.04
CA ASN A 33 -9.37 -6.59 -1.01
C ASN A 33 -8.65 -7.01 -2.29
N ALA A 34 -7.64 -6.25 -2.65
CA ALA A 34 -6.93 -6.47 -3.92
C ALA A 34 -6.28 -7.84 -4.00
N MET A 35 -5.71 -8.30 -2.89
CA MET A 35 -5.03 -9.60 -2.86
C MET A 35 -5.98 -10.76 -3.18
N HIS A 36 -7.11 -10.83 -2.50
CA HIS A 36 -8.07 -11.90 -2.72
C HIS A 36 -8.75 -11.79 -4.09
N SER A 37 -9.08 -10.57 -4.52
CA SER A 37 -9.67 -10.36 -5.84
C SER A 37 -8.72 -10.80 -6.96
N LEU A 38 -7.44 -10.47 -6.83
CA LEU A 38 -6.44 -10.86 -7.81
C LEU A 38 -6.20 -12.38 -7.78
N ARG A 39 -6.12 -12.95 -6.58
CA ARG A 39 -6.00 -14.40 -6.41
C ARG A 39 -7.11 -15.13 -7.16
N ASP A 40 -8.34 -14.69 -6.96
CA ASP A 40 -9.50 -15.33 -7.59
C ASP A 40 -9.50 -15.12 -9.10
N PHE A 41 -9.09 -13.94 -9.54
CA PHE A 41 -9.02 -13.64 -10.98
C PHE A 41 -7.96 -14.49 -11.70
N LEU A 42 -6.80 -14.68 -11.07
CA LEU A 42 -5.70 -15.45 -11.66
C LEU A 42 -5.83 -16.96 -11.43
N GLY A 43 -6.62 -17.36 -10.45
CA GLY A 43 -6.71 -18.77 -10.06
C GLY A 43 -5.47 -19.28 -9.36
N GLN A 44 -4.67 -18.40 -8.76
CA GLN A 44 -3.49 -18.78 -8.00
C GLN A 44 -3.22 -17.78 -6.87
N TRP A 45 -2.48 -18.20 -5.87
CA TRP A 45 -2.15 -17.34 -4.75
C TRP A 45 -1.19 -16.25 -5.19
N VAL A 46 -1.36 -15.04 -4.62
CA VAL A 46 -0.47 -13.90 -4.87
C VAL A 46 0.02 -13.37 -3.53
N TYR A 47 1.20 -12.77 -3.54
CA TYR A 47 1.88 -12.35 -2.33
C TYR A 47 2.12 -10.84 -2.37
N PRO A 48 1.56 -10.08 -1.40
CA PRO A 48 1.77 -8.63 -1.38
C PRO A 48 3.22 -8.29 -1.05
N VAL A 49 3.74 -7.24 -1.66
CA VAL A 49 5.11 -6.77 -1.42
C VAL A 49 5.15 -5.34 -0.92
N HIS A 50 4.11 -4.59 -1.14
CA HIS A 50 3.89 -3.26 -0.60
C HIS A 50 2.39 -3.02 -0.51
N ARG A 51 2.00 -1.85 -0.06
CA ARG A 51 0.59 -1.55 0.09
C ARG A 51 0.26 -0.15 -0.40
N LEU A 52 -0.98 0.03 -0.78
CA LEU A 52 -1.61 1.33 -0.96
C LEU A 52 -2.76 1.42 0.03
N ASP A 53 -2.91 2.57 0.64
CA ASP A 53 -4.01 2.78 1.58
C ASP A 53 -5.36 2.66 0.87
N LYS A 54 -6.39 2.33 1.64
CA LYS A 54 -7.72 2.10 1.11
C LYS A 54 -8.20 3.19 0.13
N PRO A 55 -8.09 4.49 0.46
CA PRO A 55 -8.55 5.53 -0.46
C PRO A 55 -7.64 5.80 -1.65
N THR A 56 -6.43 5.26 -1.65
CA THR A 56 -5.45 5.50 -2.72
C THR A 56 -5.62 4.50 -3.84
N SER A 57 -5.68 4.98 -5.07
CA SER A 57 -5.68 4.14 -6.26
C SER A 57 -4.30 4.14 -6.90
N GLY A 58 -4.04 3.17 -7.76
CA GLY A 58 -2.83 3.13 -8.56
C GLY A 58 -2.13 1.81 -8.58
N VAL A 59 -0.86 1.84 -8.96
CA VAL A 59 -0.05 0.66 -9.21
C VAL A 59 0.23 -0.10 -7.92
N LEU A 60 -0.14 -1.37 -7.90
CA LEU A 60 0.09 -2.25 -6.76
C LEU A 60 0.70 -3.56 -7.30
N ILE A 61 1.81 -3.98 -6.71
CA ILE A 61 2.59 -5.11 -7.19
C ILE A 61 2.46 -6.29 -6.23
N PHE A 62 2.31 -7.48 -6.81
CA PHE A 62 2.32 -8.73 -6.05
C PHE A 62 3.36 -9.67 -6.66
N GLY A 63 4.00 -10.46 -5.81
CA GLY A 63 4.82 -11.56 -6.26
C GLY A 63 3.95 -12.79 -6.54
N LEU A 64 4.37 -13.60 -7.49
CA LEU A 64 3.66 -14.84 -7.81
C LEU A 64 4.22 -16.05 -7.04
N SER A 65 5.25 -15.84 -6.24
CA SER A 65 5.76 -16.81 -5.28
C SER A 65 6.24 -16.08 -4.05
N SER A 66 6.35 -16.79 -2.92
CA SER A 66 6.85 -16.18 -1.69
C SER A 66 8.31 -15.74 -1.82
N GLU A 67 9.10 -16.48 -2.58
CA GLU A 67 10.50 -16.14 -2.83
C GLU A 67 10.64 -14.83 -3.61
N ILE A 68 9.89 -14.67 -4.68
CA ILE A 68 9.89 -13.44 -5.47
C ILE A 68 9.34 -12.27 -4.65
N ALA A 69 8.27 -12.49 -3.89
CA ALA A 69 7.71 -11.46 -3.03
C ALA A 69 8.73 -10.95 -2.02
N LYS A 70 9.52 -11.85 -1.46
CA LYS A 70 10.59 -11.47 -0.53
C LYS A 70 11.64 -10.59 -1.20
N LYS A 71 12.08 -10.97 -2.39
CA LYS A 71 13.05 -10.18 -3.15
C LYS A 71 12.53 -8.79 -3.51
N LEU A 72 11.28 -8.72 -3.95
CA LEU A 72 10.64 -7.45 -4.26
C LEU A 72 10.48 -6.58 -3.01
N ALA A 73 10.06 -7.17 -1.89
CA ALA A 73 9.92 -6.43 -0.64
C ALA A 73 11.27 -5.88 -0.16
N GLU A 74 12.34 -6.63 -0.34
CA GLU A 74 13.69 -6.16 -0.01
C GLU A 74 14.08 -4.96 -0.86
N SER A 75 13.72 -4.94 -2.15
CA SER A 75 13.96 -3.79 -3.02
C SER A 75 13.21 -2.55 -2.55
N PHE A 76 11.97 -2.70 -2.07
CA PHE A 76 11.21 -1.59 -1.50
C PHE A 76 11.87 -1.07 -0.23
N LEU A 77 12.31 -1.95 0.65
CA LEU A 77 12.98 -1.57 1.89
C LEU A 77 14.33 -0.88 1.64
N ALA A 78 15.05 -1.32 0.63
CA ALA A 78 16.34 -0.74 0.25
C ALA A 78 16.18 0.55 -0.55
N ARG A 79 14.94 1.00 -0.79
CA ARG A 79 14.64 2.21 -1.55
C ARG A 79 15.20 2.18 -2.96
N GLU A 80 15.18 1.01 -3.56
CA GLU A 80 15.60 0.83 -4.96
C GLU A 80 14.46 1.10 -5.94
N THR A 81 13.29 1.48 -5.44
CA THR A 81 12.12 1.77 -6.25
C THR A 81 11.88 3.27 -6.36
N GLU A 82 11.36 3.69 -7.49
CA GLU A 82 10.90 5.07 -7.67
C GLU A 82 9.38 5.10 -7.65
N LYS A 83 8.81 6.04 -6.90
CA LYS A 83 7.37 6.16 -6.75
C LYS A 83 6.93 7.56 -7.10
N THR A 84 5.89 7.64 -7.92
CA THR A 84 5.28 8.91 -8.28
C THR A 84 3.80 8.86 -7.92
N TYR A 85 3.35 9.86 -7.20
CA TYR A 85 1.94 10.00 -6.82
C TYR A 85 1.41 11.33 -7.31
N ILE A 86 0.15 11.33 -7.68
CA ILE A 86 -0.58 12.56 -8.02
C ILE A 86 -1.60 12.77 -6.92
N ALA A 87 -1.63 13.98 -6.37
CA ALA A 87 -2.56 14.33 -5.30
C ALA A 87 -3.24 15.65 -5.60
N LEU A 88 -4.52 15.73 -5.27
CA LEU A 88 -5.26 16.96 -5.30
C LEU A 88 -5.26 17.54 -3.89
N VAL A 89 -4.70 18.73 -3.74
CA VAL A 89 -4.55 19.36 -2.44
C VAL A 89 -5.33 20.66 -2.36
N ARG A 90 -5.63 21.09 -1.14
CA ARG A 90 -6.29 22.37 -0.91
C ARG A 90 -5.26 23.48 -0.93
N GLY A 91 -5.60 24.61 -1.57
CA GLY A 91 -4.73 25.78 -1.63
C GLY A 91 -3.74 25.71 -2.76
N TYR A 92 -2.71 26.53 -2.63
CA TYR A 92 -1.66 26.62 -3.65
C TYR A 92 -0.37 26.06 -3.10
N THR A 93 0.38 25.39 -3.94
CA THR A 93 1.70 24.86 -3.60
C THR A 93 2.77 25.60 -4.37
N GLU A 94 4.00 25.50 -3.91
CA GLU A 94 5.14 25.96 -4.69
C GLU A 94 5.26 25.08 -5.93
N GLU A 95 5.85 25.64 -6.98
CA GLU A 95 6.05 24.90 -8.22
C GLU A 95 6.88 23.64 -7.99
N HIS A 96 7.86 23.73 -7.09
CA HIS A 96 8.75 22.62 -6.79
C HIS A 96 9.28 22.75 -5.37
N ALA A 97 9.28 21.65 -4.63
CA ALA A 97 9.82 21.62 -3.29
C ALA A 97 10.28 20.21 -2.92
N ILE A 98 11.23 20.13 -2.00
CA ILE A 98 11.67 18.86 -1.44
C ILE A 98 11.32 18.87 0.04
N ILE A 99 10.59 17.85 0.48
CA ILE A 99 10.24 17.65 1.88
C ILE A 99 10.91 16.36 2.34
N ASP A 100 11.88 16.50 3.23
CA ASP A 100 12.66 15.34 3.69
C ASP A 100 12.75 15.37 5.22
N TYR A 101 11.64 15.04 5.85
CA TYR A 101 11.62 14.83 7.29
C TYR A 101 10.53 13.80 7.63
N PRO A 102 10.67 13.08 8.76
CA PRO A 102 9.69 12.08 9.14
C PRO A 102 8.30 12.69 9.35
N LEU A 103 7.27 12.03 8.79
CA LEU A 103 5.90 12.41 9.02
C LEU A 103 5.36 11.64 10.23
N LYS A 104 4.58 12.34 11.04
CA LYS A 104 3.84 11.73 12.13
C LYS A 104 2.37 11.69 11.78
N ASP A 105 1.74 10.55 12.03
CA ASP A 105 0.30 10.44 11.84
C ASP A 105 -0.44 11.05 13.02
N LEU A 106 -1.77 10.96 13.01
CA LEU A 106 -2.59 11.51 14.06
C LEU A 106 -2.27 10.88 15.43
N TRP A 107 -1.88 9.60 15.43
CA TRP A 107 -1.50 8.91 16.66
C TRP A 107 -0.31 9.58 17.34
N ASP A 108 0.71 9.96 16.58
CA ASP A 108 1.91 10.58 17.13
C ASP A 108 1.65 11.95 17.75
N LYS A 109 0.52 12.57 17.39
CA LYS A 109 0.10 13.86 17.92
C LYS A 109 -0.78 13.71 19.17
N MET A 110 -1.14 12.53 19.54
CA MET A 110 -1.91 12.25 20.75
C MET A 110 -1.05 12.43 22.00
N THR A 111 -1.69 12.67 23.13
CA THR A 111 -1.00 12.72 24.41
C THR A 111 -0.51 11.33 24.80
N ASP A 112 0.48 11.29 25.69
CA ASP A 112 0.98 10.00 26.19
C ASP A 112 -0.13 9.19 26.85
N ARG A 113 -1.07 9.87 27.50
CA ARG A 113 -2.21 9.22 28.12
C ARG A 113 -3.08 8.52 27.08
N GLU A 114 -3.32 9.16 25.96
CA GLU A 114 -4.10 8.59 24.88
C GLU A 114 -3.36 7.43 24.23
N LYS A 115 -2.07 7.58 24.01
CA LYS A 115 -1.25 6.51 23.43
C LYS A 115 -1.20 5.27 24.28
N SER A 116 -1.23 5.41 25.60
CA SER A 116 -1.19 4.27 26.52
C SER A 116 -2.44 3.39 26.45
N LYS A 117 -3.53 3.88 25.89
CA LYS A 117 -4.79 3.15 25.77
C LYS A 117 -4.93 2.39 24.46
N GLU A 118 -4.04 2.60 23.53
CA GLU A 118 -4.14 2.06 22.19
C GLU A 118 -2.83 1.41 21.78
N ASN A 119 -2.83 0.80 20.59
CA ASN A 119 -1.62 0.22 20.04
C ASN A 119 -0.65 1.33 19.65
N PRO A 120 0.67 1.03 19.70
CA PRO A 120 1.66 2.00 19.28
C PRO A 120 1.40 2.50 17.86
N ALA A 121 1.71 3.77 17.65
CA ALA A 121 1.62 4.37 16.35
C ALA A 121 2.62 3.72 15.39
N LYS A 122 2.25 3.68 14.12
CA LYS A 122 3.13 3.23 13.06
C LYS A 122 3.65 4.44 12.30
N GLU A 123 4.90 4.41 12.01
CA GLU A 123 5.54 5.44 11.22
C GLU A 123 5.38 5.19 9.72
#